data_8256c9182c58c598cbb4e47d55f77fdc
#
_entry.id   8256c9182c58c598cbb4e47d55f77fdc
#
_cell.length_a   1.000
_cell.length_b   1.000
_cell.length_c   1.000
_cell.angle_alpha   90.00
_cell.angle_beta   90.00
_cell.angle_gamma   90.00
#
_symmetry.space_group_name_H-M   'P 1'
#
loop_
_entity.id
_entity.type
_entity.pdbx_description
1 polymer ?
#
loop_
_entity_poly.entity_id
_entity_poly.type
_entity_poly.pdbx_seq_one_letter_code
_entity_poly.pdbx_strand_id
1 'polypeptide(L)'
;MRPARGYVAGFTLIELLIVVAIIAIVAAIAIPSLLRARISANEAATVGDIRTVISSQAAYRSANGSWYEGRISCLNSPSTGCIPGYPTDAPTFLDSQLAALQVKTGYTRGFASGAAPPAAAFDGRISSPTSSTGYVYDATPVSRGQTGIRGFGGDHSGLVCVNPAGQRPATTGLIALDTASPTCSPLQ
;
A
#
# COMPACT_ATOMS: atom_id res chain seq x y z
N MET A 1 -47.91 45.19 34.23
CA MET A 1 -47.60 43.97 33.42
C MET A 1 -46.53 43.21 34.14
N ARG A 2 -46.76 41.98 34.64
CA ARG A 2 -45.72 41.09 35.24
C ARG A 2 -45.16 40.21 34.13
N PRO A 3 -43.83 40.13 33.97
CA PRO A 3 -43.26 39.21 33.00
C PRO A 3 -43.49 37.76 33.46
N ALA A 4 -43.96 36.90 32.56
CA ALA A 4 -44.12 35.48 32.79
C ALA A 4 -42.69 34.87 32.97
N ARG A 5 -42.42 34.32 34.16
CA ARG A 5 -41.20 33.47 34.39
C ARG A 5 -41.37 32.21 33.57
N GLY A 6 -40.63 32.12 32.47
CA GLY A 6 -40.49 30.87 31.76
C GLY A 6 -39.82 29.82 32.66
N TYR A 7 -40.45 28.67 32.84
CA TYR A 7 -39.85 27.52 33.53
C TYR A 7 -38.70 26.99 32.64
N VAL A 8 -37.46 27.14 33.11
CA VAL A 8 -36.32 26.45 32.51
C VAL A 8 -36.41 25.01 33.03
N ALA A 9 -36.82 24.07 32.18
CA ALA A 9 -36.76 22.65 32.49
C ALA A 9 -35.33 22.24 32.64
N GLY A 10 -34.89 21.91 33.86
CA GLY A 10 -33.57 21.36 34.12
C GLY A 10 -33.53 19.87 33.82
N PHE A 11 -32.35 19.39 33.35
CA PHE A 11 -32.09 17.96 33.11
C PHE A 11 -32.00 17.23 34.45
N THR A 12 -32.58 16.05 34.56
CA THR A 12 -32.43 15.22 35.78
C THR A 12 -31.15 14.40 35.71
N LEU A 13 -30.52 14.16 36.86
CA LEU A 13 -29.31 13.33 36.96
C LEU A 13 -29.55 11.90 36.45
N ILE A 14 -30.77 11.36 36.68
CA ILE A 14 -31.13 10.02 36.24
C ILE A 14 -31.29 9.94 34.71
N GLU A 15 -31.83 10.96 34.04
CA GLU A 15 -31.87 11.01 32.56
C GLU A 15 -30.48 10.96 31.95
N LEU A 16 -29.53 11.72 32.53
CA LEU A 16 -28.14 11.68 32.04
C LEU A 16 -27.52 10.31 32.28
N LEU A 17 -27.75 9.69 33.44
CA LEU A 17 -27.20 8.39 33.79
C LEU A 17 -27.69 7.27 32.85
N ILE A 18 -28.99 7.26 32.53
CA ILE A 18 -29.55 6.28 31.59
C ILE A 18 -28.93 6.45 30.19
N VAL A 19 -28.79 7.68 29.71
CA VAL A 19 -28.23 7.97 28.38
C VAL A 19 -26.78 7.48 28.29
N VAL A 20 -25.93 7.80 29.27
CA VAL A 20 -24.53 7.35 29.25
C VAL A 20 -24.42 5.85 29.39
N ALA A 21 -25.30 5.18 30.13
CA ALA A 21 -25.35 3.73 30.25
C ALA A 21 -25.66 3.06 28.90
N ILE A 22 -26.63 3.58 28.15
CA ILE A 22 -26.96 3.07 26.82
C ILE A 22 -25.82 3.29 25.84
N ILE A 23 -25.21 4.48 25.85
CA ILE A 23 -24.04 4.78 25.00
C ILE A 23 -22.87 3.83 25.31
N ALA A 24 -22.61 3.56 26.59
CA ALA A 24 -21.54 2.66 26.99
C ALA A 24 -21.76 1.22 26.48
N ILE A 25 -22.99 0.71 26.54
CA ILE A 25 -23.32 -0.62 26.03
C ILE A 25 -23.14 -0.69 24.50
N VAL A 26 -23.64 0.31 23.77
CA VAL A 26 -23.50 0.38 22.32
C VAL A 26 -22.02 0.50 21.92
N ALA A 27 -21.26 1.35 22.61
CA ALA A 27 -19.84 1.55 22.36
C ALA A 27 -19.02 0.29 22.60
N ALA A 28 -19.33 -0.48 23.64
CA ALA A 28 -18.64 -1.74 23.98
C ALA A 28 -18.72 -2.77 22.84
N ILE A 29 -19.80 -2.78 22.08
CA ILE A 29 -19.98 -3.69 20.92
C ILE A 29 -19.41 -3.06 19.65
N ALA A 30 -19.58 -1.76 19.46
CA ALA A 30 -19.21 -1.08 18.22
C ALA A 30 -17.69 -0.92 18.05
N ILE A 31 -16.95 -0.62 19.11
CA ILE A 31 -15.49 -0.34 19.03
C ILE A 31 -14.70 -1.54 18.50
N PRO A 32 -14.84 -2.78 19.03
CA PRO A 32 -14.11 -3.93 18.50
C PRO A 32 -14.50 -4.28 17.04
N SER A 33 -15.76 -4.07 16.69
CA SER A 33 -16.25 -4.29 15.32
C SER A 33 -15.64 -3.29 14.34
N LEU A 34 -15.58 -2.01 14.72
CA LEU A 34 -14.99 -0.95 13.91
C LEU A 34 -13.48 -1.17 13.69
N LEU A 35 -12.76 -1.63 14.73
CA LEU A 35 -11.33 -1.93 14.58
C LEU A 35 -11.09 -3.03 13.55
N ARG A 36 -11.84 -4.12 13.60
CA ARG A 36 -11.75 -5.21 12.62
C ARG A 36 -12.08 -4.75 11.20
N ALA A 37 -13.12 -3.94 11.04
CA ALA A 37 -13.51 -3.37 9.76
C ALA A 37 -12.40 -2.46 9.20
N ARG A 38 -11.78 -1.63 10.05
CA ARG A 38 -10.66 -0.76 9.67
C ARG A 38 -9.43 -1.56 9.22
N ILE A 39 -9.06 -2.62 9.96
CA ILE A 39 -7.97 -3.52 9.59
C ILE A 39 -8.22 -4.13 8.21
N SER A 40 -9.42 -4.69 7.98
CA SER A 40 -9.78 -5.29 6.70
C SER A 40 -9.73 -4.29 5.54
N ALA A 41 -10.21 -3.06 5.76
CA ALA A 41 -10.14 -1.98 4.76
C ALA A 41 -8.69 -1.59 4.42
N ASN A 42 -7.81 -1.47 5.43
CA ASN A 42 -6.40 -1.17 5.25
C ASN A 42 -5.67 -2.27 4.44
N GLU A 43 -5.97 -3.55 4.76
CA GLU A 43 -5.40 -4.69 4.04
C GLU A 43 -5.86 -4.71 2.58
N ALA A 44 -7.15 -4.51 2.31
CA ALA A 44 -7.69 -4.46 0.95
C ALA A 44 -7.08 -3.29 0.14
N ALA A 45 -6.97 -2.11 0.74
CA ALA A 45 -6.33 -0.96 0.12
C ALA A 45 -4.84 -1.24 -0.20
N THR A 46 -4.15 -1.94 0.71
CA THR A 46 -2.74 -2.32 0.53
C THR A 46 -2.55 -3.28 -0.64
N VAL A 47 -3.42 -4.28 -0.80
CA VAL A 47 -3.40 -5.19 -1.96
C VAL A 47 -3.68 -4.42 -3.25
N GLY A 48 -4.60 -3.46 -3.23
CA GLY A 48 -4.86 -2.55 -4.36
C GLY A 48 -3.64 -1.74 -4.76
N ASP A 49 -2.93 -1.17 -3.79
CA ASP A 49 -1.70 -0.42 -4.02
C ASP A 49 -0.59 -1.29 -4.66
N ILE A 50 -0.41 -2.54 -4.18
CA ILE A 50 0.55 -3.48 -4.77
C ILE A 50 0.21 -3.79 -6.23
N ARG A 51 -1.07 -4.05 -6.54
CA ARG A 51 -1.53 -4.26 -7.92
C ARG A 51 -1.31 -3.02 -8.80
N THR A 52 -1.48 -1.82 -8.24
CA THR A 52 -1.18 -0.57 -8.93
C THR A 52 0.31 -0.49 -9.29
N VAL A 53 1.21 -0.83 -8.37
CA VAL A 53 2.65 -0.86 -8.65
C VAL A 53 2.98 -1.89 -9.73
N ILE A 54 2.40 -3.09 -9.68
CA ILE A 54 2.58 -4.13 -10.70
C ILE A 54 2.16 -3.60 -12.08
N SER A 55 0.99 -2.97 -12.18
CA SER A 55 0.49 -2.39 -13.44
C SER A 55 1.37 -1.24 -13.93
N SER A 56 1.84 -0.39 -13.02
CA SER A 56 2.75 0.72 -13.34
C SER A 56 4.09 0.23 -13.87
N GLN A 57 4.66 -0.81 -13.26
CA GLN A 57 5.88 -1.45 -13.73
C GLN A 57 5.71 -2.14 -15.09
N ALA A 58 4.54 -2.74 -15.34
CA ALA A 58 4.23 -3.32 -16.65
C ALA A 58 4.13 -2.25 -17.74
N ALA A 59 3.49 -1.11 -17.45
CA ALA A 59 3.41 0.03 -18.35
C ALA A 59 4.81 0.63 -18.61
N TYR A 60 5.60 0.81 -17.55
CA TYR A 60 6.98 1.29 -17.65
C TYR A 60 7.84 0.35 -18.52
N ARG A 61 7.74 -0.96 -18.30
CA ARG A 61 8.44 -1.98 -19.08
C ARG A 61 8.15 -1.86 -20.58
N SER A 62 6.90 -1.55 -20.96
CA SER A 62 6.52 -1.35 -22.35
C SER A 62 7.20 -0.12 -22.96
N ALA A 63 7.42 0.94 -22.18
CA ALA A 63 8.08 2.18 -22.61
C ALA A 63 9.61 2.07 -22.56
N ASN A 64 10.18 1.16 -21.75
CA ASN A 64 11.61 1.07 -21.43
C ASN A 64 12.28 -0.18 -21.99
N GLY A 65 12.03 -0.55 -23.25
CA GLY A 65 12.75 -1.64 -23.92
C GLY A 65 12.57 -3.02 -23.26
N SER A 66 11.44 -3.29 -22.62
CA SER A 66 11.09 -4.55 -21.95
C SER A 66 11.75 -4.79 -20.60
N TRP A 67 12.35 -3.76 -19.98
CA TRP A 67 12.94 -3.84 -18.65
C TRP A 67 12.10 -3.11 -17.59
N TYR A 68 12.10 -3.64 -16.37
CA TYR A 68 11.47 -3.01 -15.21
C TYR A 68 12.33 -1.87 -14.69
N GLU A 69 11.71 -1.00 -13.87
CA GLU A 69 12.43 0.06 -13.18
C GLU A 69 12.96 -0.44 -11.84
N GLY A 70 14.27 -0.28 -11.64
CA GLY A 70 14.95 -0.64 -10.39
C GLY A 70 14.91 0.43 -9.32
N ARG A 71 14.48 1.65 -9.67
CA ARG A 71 14.32 2.78 -8.76
C ARG A 71 12.88 3.28 -8.82
N ILE A 72 12.08 2.93 -7.81
CA ILE A 72 10.63 3.18 -7.82
C ILE A 72 10.25 4.66 -8.03
N SER A 73 11.11 5.62 -7.61
CA SER A 73 10.89 7.04 -7.84
C SER A 73 10.82 7.42 -9.32
N CYS A 74 11.45 6.64 -10.19
CA CYS A 74 11.41 6.84 -11.63
C CYS A 74 10.04 6.56 -12.24
N LEU A 75 9.19 5.78 -11.59
CA LEU A 75 7.81 5.59 -12.02
C LEU A 75 6.97 6.86 -11.84
N ASN A 76 7.33 7.71 -10.88
CA ASN A 76 6.67 9.00 -10.67
C ASN A 76 7.34 10.15 -11.44
N SER A 77 8.63 10.05 -11.71
CA SER A 77 9.40 11.10 -12.40
C SER A 77 10.27 10.52 -13.52
N PRO A 78 9.66 9.95 -14.57
CA PRO A 78 10.38 9.20 -15.59
C PRO A 78 11.30 10.06 -16.46
N SER A 79 11.04 11.37 -16.59
CA SER A 79 11.85 12.33 -17.36
C SER A 79 13.13 12.75 -16.65
N THR A 80 13.23 12.61 -15.32
CA THR A 80 14.38 13.09 -14.52
C THR A 80 15.51 12.05 -14.46
N GLY A 81 16.17 11.77 -15.61
CA GLY A 81 17.31 10.86 -15.68
C GLY A 81 16.93 9.37 -15.52
N CYS A 82 15.68 9.03 -15.74
CA CYS A 82 15.19 7.67 -15.71
C CYS A 82 15.08 7.11 -17.14
N ILE A 83 14.07 7.51 -17.91
CA ILE A 83 13.97 7.14 -19.33
C ILE A 83 14.60 8.23 -20.18
N PRO A 84 15.72 7.96 -20.88
CA PRO A 84 16.32 8.95 -21.78
C PRO A 84 15.34 9.42 -22.86
N GLY A 85 15.16 10.74 -22.98
CA GLY A 85 14.25 11.34 -23.96
C GLY A 85 12.76 11.26 -23.61
N TYR A 86 12.39 10.83 -22.40
CA TYR A 86 10.98 10.84 -21.98
C TYR A 86 10.50 12.30 -21.84
N PRO A 87 9.35 12.66 -22.47
CA PRO A 87 8.87 14.04 -22.43
C PRO A 87 8.50 14.46 -20.98
N THR A 88 8.80 15.71 -20.64
CA THR A 88 8.52 16.26 -19.31
C THR A 88 7.03 16.48 -19.03
N ASP A 89 6.23 16.59 -20.08
CA ASP A 89 4.77 16.77 -20.06
C ASP A 89 4.00 15.44 -20.21
N ALA A 90 4.72 14.33 -20.42
CA ALA A 90 4.10 13.01 -20.52
C ALA A 90 3.64 12.49 -19.13
N PRO A 91 2.59 11.64 -19.09
CA PRO A 91 2.04 11.14 -17.85
C PRO A 91 3.05 10.28 -17.08
N THR A 92 2.98 10.34 -15.75
CA THR A 92 3.74 9.46 -14.85
C THR A 92 3.10 8.08 -14.78
N PHE A 93 3.88 7.05 -14.42
CA PHE A 93 3.39 5.67 -14.28
C PHE A 93 2.81 5.38 -12.90
N LEU A 94 3.26 6.09 -11.86
CA LEU A 94 2.88 5.85 -10.48
C LEU A 94 2.69 7.18 -9.74
N ASP A 95 1.76 7.21 -8.79
CA ASP A 95 1.60 8.37 -7.91
C ASP A 95 2.78 8.55 -6.94
N SER A 96 2.94 9.80 -6.46
CA SER A 96 4.07 10.18 -5.62
C SER A 96 4.10 9.49 -4.26
N GLN A 97 2.95 9.12 -3.69
CA GLN A 97 2.89 8.50 -2.36
C GLN A 97 3.44 7.08 -2.39
N LEU A 98 3.08 6.30 -3.42
CA LEU A 98 3.58 4.94 -3.61
C LEU A 98 5.04 4.94 -4.04
N ALA A 99 5.43 5.87 -4.90
CA ALA A 99 6.82 6.01 -5.36
C ALA A 99 7.78 6.46 -4.24
N ALA A 100 7.33 7.26 -3.28
CA ALA A 100 8.12 7.70 -2.14
C ALA A 100 8.19 6.66 -1.00
N LEU A 101 7.55 5.51 -1.13
CA LEU A 101 7.47 4.45 -0.11
C LEU A 101 6.94 4.94 1.25
N GLN A 102 6.09 5.95 1.22
CA GLN A 102 5.52 6.52 2.43
C GLN A 102 4.55 5.54 3.10
N VAL A 103 4.39 5.70 4.41
CA VAL A 103 3.35 5.00 5.15
C VAL A 103 1.98 5.43 4.63
N LYS A 104 1.19 4.46 4.16
CA LYS A 104 -0.16 4.69 3.64
C LYS A 104 -1.10 3.63 4.20
N THR A 105 -2.28 4.03 4.64
CA THR A 105 -3.28 3.13 5.24
C THR A 105 -2.75 2.25 6.38
N GLY A 106 -1.79 2.79 7.17
CA GLY A 106 -1.18 2.07 8.30
C GLY A 106 -0.20 0.97 7.91
N TYR A 107 0.33 1.00 6.66
CA TYR A 107 1.34 0.06 6.16
C TYR A 107 2.61 0.79 5.75
N THR A 108 3.75 0.29 6.20
CA THR A 108 5.08 0.66 5.71
C THR A 108 5.31 -0.04 4.38
N ARG A 109 5.91 0.67 3.43
CA ARG A 109 6.18 0.19 2.07
C ARG A 109 7.66 -0.12 1.89
N GLY A 110 7.96 -1.20 1.18
CA GLY A 110 9.31 -1.58 0.79
C GLY A 110 9.41 -1.84 -0.70
N PHE A 111 10.59 -1.62 -1.26
CA PHE A 111 10.90 -1.91 -2.66
C PHE A 111 12.30 -2.49 -2.75
N ALA A 112 12.45 -3.54 -3.52
CA ALA A 112 13.74 -4.12 -3.88
C ALA A 112 13.79 -4.39 -5.38
N SER A 113 14.91 -4.07 -6.00
CA SER A 113 15.17 -4.35 -7.42
C SER A 113 16.15 -5.50 -7.59
N GLY A 114 16.05 -6.17 -8.72
CA GLY A 114 16.98 -7.19 -9.15
C GLY A 114 18.26 -6.61 -9.74
N ALA A 115 19.01 -7.49 -10.39
CA ALA A 115 20.23 -7.10 -11.09
C ALA A 115 19.93 -6.19 -12.29
N ALA A 116 20.89 -5.36 -12.65
CA ALA A 116 20.85 -4.64 -13.93
C ALA A 116 20.87 -5.65 -15.07
N PRO A 117 20.14 -5.41 -16.17
CA PRO A 117 20.25 -6.23 -17.37
C PRO A 117 21.69 -6.23 -17.93
N PRO A 118 22.12 -7.32 -18.58
CA PRO A 118 23.43 -7.33 -19.23
C PRO A 118 23.50 -6.29 -20.35
N ALA A 119 24.64 -5.60 -20.50
CA ALA A 119 24.80 -4.51 -21.48
C ALA A 119 24.46 -4.94 -22.92
N ALA A 120 24.71 -6.19 -23.27
CA ALA A 120 24.34 -6.75 -24.59
C ALA A 120 22.83 -6.89 -24.83
N ALA A 121 22.01 -6.79 -23.79
CA ALA A 121 20.55 -6.88 -23.91
C ALA A 121 19.88 -5.54 -24.29
N PHE A 122 20.63 -4.45 -24.35
CA PHE A 122 20.18 -3.15 -24.82
C PHE A 122 20.27 -3.06 -26.34
N ASP A 123 19.30 -3.62 -27.02
CA ASP A 123 19.23 -3.72 -28.49
C ASP A 123 18.86 -2.34 -29.13
N GLY A 124 19.70 -1.31 -28.87
CA GLY A 124 19.50 0.04 -29.40
C GLY A 124 18.20 0.73 -28.99
N ARG A 125 17.39 0.09 -28.13
CA ARG A 125 16.17 0.66 -27.57
C ARG A 125 16.50 1.51 -26.37
N ILE A 126 15.71 2.56 -26.19
CA ILE A 126 15.80 3.44 -25.02
C ILE A 126 15.63 2.61 -23.75
N SER A 127 16.68 2.49 -22.96
CA SER A 127 16.63 1.84 -21.66
C SER A 127 17.09 2.80 -20.57
N SER A 128 16.39 2.77 -19.46
CA SER A 128 16.79 3.52 -18.27
C SER A 128 18.13 2.99 -17.75
N PRO A 129 19.05 3.87 -17.30
CA PRO A 129 20.26 3.46 -16.60
C PRO A 129 19.98 2.72 -15.29
N THR A 130 18.74 2.80 -14.79
CA THR A 130 18.25 2.11 -13.60
C THR A 130 17.42 0.87 -13.92
N SER A 131 17.43 0.40 -15.17
CA SER A 131 16.72 -0.81 -15.60
C SER A 131 17.07 -2.02 -14.74
N SER A 132 16.07 -2.86 -14.47
CA SER A 132 16.20 -4.06 -13.66
C SER A 132 15.54 -5.26 -14.33
N THR A 133 16.06 -6.45 -14.07
CA THR A 133 15.49 -7.73 -14.52
C THR A 133 14.20 -8.10 -13.78
N GLY A 134 13.95 -7.50 -12.64
CA GLY A 134 12.75 -7.71 -11.84
C GLY A 134 12.72 -6.86 -10.60
N TYR A 135 11.67 -6.97 -9.83
CA TYR A 135 11.47 -6.22 -8.58
C TYR A 135 10.53 -6.97 -7.63
N VAL A 136 10.57 -6.58 -6.38
CA VAL A 136 9.57 -6.91 -5.36
C VAL A 136 9.12 -5.63 -4.68
N TYR A 137 7.82 -5.46 -4.53
CA TYR A 137 7.20 -4.42 -3.72
C TYR A 137 6.46 -5.06 -2.56
N ASP A 138 6.74 -4.63 -1.34
CA ASP A 138 6.14 -5.20 -0.14
C ASP A 138 5.49 -4.15 0.77
N ALA A 139 4.61 -4.62 1.63
CA ALA A 139 3.93 -3.81 2.60
C ALA A 139 3.73 -4.58 3.91
N THR A 140 4.13 -3.96 5.01
CA THR A 140 4.00 -4.53 6.36
C THR A 140 3.24 -3.56 7.27
N PRO A 141 2.35 -4.07 8.17
CA PRO A 141 1.59 -3.19 9.06
C PRO A 141 2.53 -2.46 10.03
N VAL A 142 2.31 -1.16 10.21
CA VAL A 142 3.05 -0.33 11.19
C VAL A 142 2.82 -0.84 12.61
N SER A 143 1.60 -1.25 12.92
CA SER A 143 1.23 -1.82 14.21
C SER A 143 0.32 -3.03 13.98
N ARG A 144 0.89 -4.23 14.17
CA ARG A 144 0.15 -5.47 13.99
C ARG A 144 -1.01 -5.57 14.98
N GLY A 145 -2.20 -5.91 14.47
CA GLY A 145 -3.43 -5.96 15.26
C GLY A 145 -4.17 -4.63 15.41
N GLN A 146 -3.58 -3.51 14.99
CA GLN A 146 -4.22 -2.19 14.98
C GLN A 146 -4.38 -1.63 13.57
N THR A 147 -3.32 -1.61 12.77
CA THR A 147 -3.34 -1.10 11.39
C THR A 147 -3.53 -2.21 10.36
N GLY A 148 -3.12 -3.44 10.68
CA GLY A 148 -3.22 -4.64 9.87
C GLY A 148 -2.77 -5.87 10.65
N ILE A 149 -3.01 -7.05 10.14
CA ILE A 149 -2.55 -8.32 10.71
C ILE A 149 -1.52 -8.97 9.81
N ARG A 150 -1.75 -8.91 8.49
CA ARG A 150 -0.99 -9.62 7.45
C ARG A 150 0.00 -8.67 6.77
N GLY A 151 1.14 -9.21 6.33
CA GLY A 151 2.04 -8.55 5.40
C GLY A 151 1.73 -8.98 3.97
N PHE A 152 2.08 -8.14 2.99
CA PHE A 152 1.80 -8.38 1.58
C PHE A 152 3.03 -8.10 0.74
N GLY A 153 3.12 -8.74 -0.42
CA GLY A 153 4.15 -8.45 -1.42
C GLY A 153 3.66 -8.77 -2.82
N GLY A 154 4.20 -8.05 -3.79
CA GLY A 154 3.99 -8.29 -5.21
C GLY A 154 5.31 -8.25 -5.96
N ASP A 155 5.44 -9.03 -7.02
CA ASP A 155 6.67 -9.14 -7.81
C ASP A 155 6.45 -8.91 -9.31
N HIS A 156 7.54 -8.98 -10.04
CA HIS A 156 7.59 -8.77 -11.49
C HIS A 156 6.82 -9.82 -12.31
N SER A 157 6.47 -10.97 -11.74
CA SER A 157 5.63 -11.99 -12.39
C SER A 157 4.14 -11.66 -12.32
N GLY A 158 3.77 -10.63 -11.53
CA GLY A 158 2.37 -10.28 -11.25
C GLY A 158 1.80 -11.03 -10.06
N LEU A 159 2.60 -11.86 -9.41
CA LEU A 159 2.18 -12.60 -8.22
C LEU A 159 2.01 -11.65 -7.03
N VAL A 160 0.94 -11.85 -6.27
CA VAL A 160 0.73 -11.19 -4.98
C VAL A 160 0.67 -12.25 -3.90
N CYS A 161 1.52 -12.11 -2.88
CA CYS A 161 1.56 -13.02 -1.71
C CYS A 161 1.10 -12.33 -0.44
N VAL A 162 0.59 -13.15 0.48
CA VAL A 162 0.28 -12.75 1.84
C VAL A 162 1.16 -13.51 2.84
N ASN A 163 1.67 -12.79 3.83
CA ASN A 163 2.34 -13.35 5.00
C ASN A 163 1.44 -13.21 6.23
N PRO A 164 0.90 -14.31 6.78
CA PRO A 164 0.00 -14.28 7.94
C PRO A 164 0.64 -13.70 9.22
N ALA A 165 1.98 -13.77 9.31
CA ALA A 165 2.72 -13.24 10.46
C ALA A 165 2.84 -11.71 10.47
N GLY A 166 2.36 -11.01 9.42
CA GLY A 166 2.46 -9.55 9.32
C GLY A 166 3.85 -9.03 8.95
N GLN A 167 4.75 -9.94 8.58
CA GLN A 167 6.09 -9.62 8.12
C GLN A 167 6.14 -9.55 6.59
N ARG A 168 7.26 -9.11 6.06
CA ARG A 168 7.55 -9.18 4.62
C ARG A 168 7.44 -10.64 4.15
N PRO A 169 6.77 -10.92 3.01
CA PRO A 169 6.81 -12.24 2.41
C PRO A 169 8.24 -12.63 2.02
N ALA A 170 8.54 -13.94 2.10
CA ALA A 170 9.85 -14.44 1.67
C ALA A 170 10.06 -14.24 0.17
N THR A 171 11.31 -14.04 -0.21
CA THR A 171 11.72 -13.84 -1.59
C THR A 171 12.82 -14.81 -1.98
N THR A 172 12.75 -15.33 -3.21
CA THR A 172 13.84 -16.07 -3.84
C THR A 172 14.75 -15.06 -4.55
N GLY A 173 15.95 -14.85 -4.01
CA GLY A 173 16.78 -13.73 -4.43
C GLY A 173 16.15 -12.39 -4.04
N LEU A 174 16.37 -11.34 -4.86
CA LEU A 174 15.87 -9.98 -4.59
C LEU A 174 14.60 -9.61 -5.37
N ILE A 175 14.12 -10.48 -6.26
CA ILE A 175 13.18 -10.07 -7.31
C ILE A 175 11.93 -10.94 -7.45
N ALA A 176 11.86 -12.09 -6.81
CA ALA A 176 10.71 -12.98 -6.91
C ALA A 176 10.22 -13.36 -5.51
N LEU A 177 8.91 -13.50 -5.38
CA LEU A 177 8.29 -14.02 -4.16
C LEU A 177 8.48 -15.54 -4.10
N ASP A 178 8.88 -16.04 -2.93
CA ASP A 178 9.10 -17.46 -2.71
C ASP A 178 7.80 -18.16 -2.32
N THR A 179 7.08 -18.69 -3.30
CA THR A 179 5.82 -19.41 -3.10
C THR A 179 5.97 -20.76 -2.39
N ALA A 180 7.19 -21.29 -2.29
CA ALA A 180 7.48 -22.50 -1.51
C ALA A 180 7.60 -22.20 -0.01
N SER A 181 7.79 -20.91 0.35
CA SER A 181 7.86 -20.48 1.74
C SER A 181 6.46 -20.39 2.37
N PRO A 182 6.27 -20.81 3.61
CA PRO A 182 5.01 -20.64 4.34
C PRO A 182 4.65 -19.18 4.60
N THR A 183 5.60 -18.26 4.35
CA THR A 183 5.39 -16.82 4.50
C THR A 183 4.97 -16.13 3.20
N CYS A 184 4.73 -16.86 2.12
CA CYS A 184 4.22 -16.35 0.85
C CYS A 184 3.09 -17.24 0.34
N SER A 185 1.88 -17.02 0.86
CA SER A 185 0.67 -17.66 0.31
C SER A 185 0.12 -16.81 -0.84
N PRO A 186 0.05 -17.34 -2.09
CA PRO A 186 -0.49 -16.58 -3.20
C PRO A 186 -1.93 -16.13 -2.96
N LEU A 187 -2.23 -14.88 -3.28
CA LEU A 187 -3.61 -14.36 -3.34
C LEU A 187 -4.19 -14.72 -4.71
N GLN A 188 -5.29 -15.45 -4.70
CA GLN A 188 -6.09 -15.77 -5.90
C GLN A 188 -6.97 -14.60 -6.31
#